data_d366343d9e1ca71d72bebe135e718b97
#
_entry.id   d366343d9e1ca71d72bebe135e718b97
#
_cell.length_a   1.000
_cell.length_b   1.000
_cell.length_c   1.000
_cell.angle_alpha   90.00
_cell.angle_beta   90.00
_cell.angle_gamma   90.00
#
_symmetry.space_group_name_H-M   'P 1'
#
loop_
_entity.id
_entity.type
_entity.pdbx_description
1 polymer ?
#
loop_
_entity_poly.entity_id
_entity_poly.type
_entity_poly.pdbx_seq_one_letter_code
_entity_poly.pdbx_strand_id
1 'polypeptide(L)'
;MNKDIIDRLNELGGSGEPFLFVVDYKGDKAYIKKLAEIDPCECLYDFGSHTNAVEGSTSLLPAEIEWEVEAPKYDEYERSFNIVKNNMLAGNSYLANLTCQVAVRCNLSIEDIFRHSKGKYKLLLNNPSYGIGRFVCFSLETFVQIRGGRIYSYPMKGTIDAALPDAEQVL
;
A
#
# COMPACT_ATOMS: atom_id res chain seq x y z
N MET A 1 13.15 -13.12 -5.71
CA MET A 1 12.34 -12.51 -6.80
C MET A 1 12.51 -13.36 -8.04
N ASN A 2 11.42 -13.67 -8.72
CA ASN A 2 11.41 -14.43 -9.97
C ASN A 2 12.27 -13.70 -11.02
N LYS A 3 13.07 -14.48 -11.78
CA LYS A 3 13.98 -13.93 -12.80
C LYS A 3 13.23 -13.18 -13.90
N ASP A 4 12.11 -13.71 -14.36
CA ASP A 4 11.31 -13.08 -15.42
C ASP A 4 10.78 -11.69 -15.02
N ILE A 5 10.44 -11.53 -13.73
CA ILE A 5 10.04 -10.23 -13.17
C ILE A 5 11.21 -9.24 -13.23
N ILE A 6 12.40 -9.67 -12.81
CA ILE A 6 13.62 -8.84 -12.84
C ILE A 6 13.96 -8.44 -14.27
N ASP A 7 13.96 -9.38 -15.19
CA ASP A 7 14.30 -9.16 -16.59
C ASP A 7 13.32 -8.16 -17.24
N ARG A 8 12.01 -8.29 -16.93
CA ARG A 8 10.99 -7.36 -17.43
C ARG A 8 11.13 -5.95 -16.85
N LEU A 9 11.41 -5.82 -15.55
CA LEU A 9 11.66 -4.52 -14.93
C LEU A 9 12.89 -3.83 -15.52
N ASN A 10 13.96 -4.59 -15.76
CA ASN A 10 15.20 -4.07 -16.36
C ASN A 10 15.00 -3.67 -17.84
N GLU A 11 14.23 -4.43 -18.59
CA GLU A 11 13.88 -4.11 -19.98
C GLU A 11 13.15 -2.76 -20.07
N LEU A 12 12.09 -2.59 -19.27
CA LEU A 12 11.30 -1.35 -19.26
C LEU A 12 12.12 -0.17 -18.71
N GLY A 13 12.88 -0.38 -17.65
CA GLY A 13 13.77 0.65 -17.09
C GLY A 13 14.86 1.05 -18.08
N GLY A 14 15.44 0.11 -18.82
CA GLY A 14 16.45 0.37 -19.85
C GLY A 14 15.91 1.07 -21.08
N SER A 15 14.63 0.87 -21.42
CA SER A 15 13.98 1.55 -22.54
C SER A 15 13.57 2.99 -22.24
N GLY A 16 13.59 3.40 -20.96
CA GLY A 16 13.09 4.71 -20.54
C GLY A 16 11.57 4.87 -20.63
N GLU A 17 10.84 3.79 -20.86
CA GLU A 17 9.39 3.79 -20.90
C GLU A 17 8.78 3.91 -19.52
N PRO A 18 7.84 4.85 -19.29
CA PRO A 18 7.17 4.94 -18.01
C PRO A 18 6.26 3.73 -17.78
N PHE A 19 6.41 3.08 -16.65
CA PHE A 19 5.63 1.90 -16.27
C PHE A 19 5.28 1.88 -14.78
N LEU A 20 4.21 1.15 -14.46
CA LEU A 20 3.78 0.83 -13.12
C LEU A 20 4.06 -0.64 -12.83
N PHE A 21 4.50 -0.93 -11.63
CA PHE A 21 4.61 -2.31 -11.16
C PHE A 21 4.12 -2.49 -9.75
N VAL A 22 3.59 -3.68 -9.47
CA VAL A 22 3.24 -4.17 -8.15
C VAL A 22 3.83 -5.57 -8.04
N VAL A 23 4.58 -5.83 -6.99
CA VAL A 23 5.21 -7.14 -6.76
C VAL A 23 4.72 -7.66 -5.41
N ASP A 24 4.41 -8.94 -5.33
CA ASP A 24 4.03 -9.58 -4.08
C ASP A 24 5.21 -9.69 -3.11
N TYR A 25 4.92 -9.93 -1.83
CA TYR A 25 5.95 -10.01 -0.79
C TYR A 25 7.05 -11.05 -1.08
N LYS A 26 6.69 -12.17 -1.71
CA LYS A 26 7.66 -13.23 -2.06
C LYS A 26 8.48 -12.92 -3.31
N GLY A 27 8.04 -11.96 -4.11
CA GLY A 27 8.65 -11.64 -5.39
C GLY A 27 8.41 -12.69 -6.48
N ASP A 28 7.33 -13.47 -6.35
CA ASP A 28 6.98 -14.54 -7.29
C ASP A 28 5.91 -14.10 -8.29
N LYS A 29 5.13 -13.09 -7.95
CA LYS A 29 4.03 -12.56 -8.75
C LYS A 29 4.18 -11.07 -8.93
N ALA A 30 3.88 -10.57 -10.12
CA ALA A 30 3.96 -9.15 -10.41
C ALA A 30 2.90 -8.72 -11.42
N TYR A 31 2.38 -7.51 -11.21
CA TYR A 31 1.71 -6.71 -12.21
C TYR A 31 2.72 -5.72 -12.76
N ILE A 32 2.99 -5.73 -14.05
CA ILE A 32 3.95 -4.82 -14.70
C ILE A 32 3.37 -4.39 -16.03
N LYS A 33 3.06 -3.10 -16.17
CA LYS A 33 2.55 -2.53 -17.43
C LYS A 33 3.11 -1.14 -17.68
N LYS A 34 3.32 -0.82 -18.96
CA LYS A 34 3.54 0.57 -19.38
C LYS A 34 2.33 1.42 -19.03
N LEU A 35 2.53 2.66 -18.63
CA LEU A 35 1.41 3.53 -18.21
C LEU A 35 0.37 3.69 -19.32
N ALA A 36 0.80 3.73 -20.56
CA ALA A 36 -0.10 3.83 -21.73
C ALA A 36 -0.95 2.57 -22.00
N GLU A 37 -0.58 1.43 -21.41
CA GLU A 37 -1.27 0.14 -21.59
C GLU A 37 -2.19 -0.21 -20.41
N ILE A 38 -2.24 0.64 -19.38
CA ILE A 38 -3.06 0.38 -18.20
C ILE A 38 -4.51 0.71 -18.49
N ASP A 39 -5.35 -0.32 -18.44
CA ASP A 39 -6.81 -0.15 -18.46
C ASP A 39 -7.29 0.33 -17.07
N PRO A 40 -8.00 1.47 -16.97
CA PRO A 40 -8.57 1.93 -15.72
C PRO A 40 -9.54 0.93 -15.04
N CYS A 41 -10.15 0.02 -15.80
CA CYS A 41 -10.96 -1.07 -15.23
C CYS A 41 -10.11 -2.13 -14.51
N GLU A 42 -8.85 -2.24 -14.88
CA GLU A 42 -7.90 -3.20 -14.33
C GLU A 42 -7.08 -2.61 -13.18
N CYS A 43 -6.59 -1.39 -13.36
CA CYS A 43 -5.78 -0.72 -12.37
C CYS A 43 -6.04 0.78 -12.37
N LEU A 44 -6.41 1.31 -11.20
CA LEU A 44 -6.46 2.74 -10.94
C LEU A 44 -5.33 3.12 -9.99
N TYR A 45 -4.69 4.24 -10.28
CA TYR A 45 -3.66 4.80 -9.40
C TYR A 45 -3.76 6.33 -9.34
N ASP A 46 -3.38 6.85 -8.18
CA ASP A 46 -3.22 8.27 -7.95
C ASP A 46 -2.02 8.46 -7.01
N PHE A 47 -0.93 8.96 -7.57
CA PHE A 47 0.31 9.26 -6.86
C PHE A 47 0.61 10.77 -6.88
N GLY A 48 -0.43 11.57 -6.87
CA GLY A 48 -0.37 13.01 -6.92
C GLY A 48 -0.10 13.53 -8.33
N SER A 49 1.15 13.65 -8.75
CA SER A 49 1.50 14.12 -10.10
C SER A 49 1.23 13.10 -11.22
N HIS A 50 1.00 11.85 -10.88
CA HIS A 50 0.76 10.75 -11.83
C HIS A 50 -0.51 10.02 -11.44
N THR A 51 -1.55 10.14 -12.26
CA THR A 51 -2.84 9.51 -12.04
C THR A 51 -3.47 9.08 -13.36
N ASN A 52 -4.21 7.97 -13.35
CA ASN A 52 -5.15 7.60 -14.41
C ASN A 52 -6.61 7.65 -13.92
N ALA A 53 -6.83 8.10 -12.69
CA ALA A 53 -8.18 8.30 -12.16
C ALA A 53 -8.75 9.61 -12.71
N VAL A 54 -9.82 9.52 -13.51
CA VAL A 54 -10.51 10.69 -14.06
C VAL A 54 -11.34 11.34 -12.94
N GLU A 55 -11.12 12.64 -12.72
CA GLU A 55 -11.96 13.44 -11.84
C GLU A 55 -13.40 13.46 -12.37
N GLY A 56 -14.38 13.34 -11.47
CA GLY A 56 -15.81 13.41 -11.82
C GLY A 56 -16.48 12.07 -12.16
N SER A 57 -15.74 10.96 -12.24
CA SER A 57 -16.32 9.62 -12.34
C SER A 57 -16.67 9.07 -10.94
N THR A 58 -17.43 9.83 -10.18
CA THR A 58 -17.91 9.40 -8.86
C THR A 58 -19.23 8.66 -9.01
N SER A 59 -19.27 7.40 -8.58
CA SER A 59 -20.52 6.72 -8.31
C SER A 59 -21.23 7.44 -7.15
N LEU A 60 -22.57 7.46 -7.18
CA LEU A 60 -23.33 7.93 -6.04
C LEU A 60 -23.12 6.94 -4.89
N LEU A 61 -22.61 7.43 -3.78
CA LEU A 61 -22.54 6.62 -2.57
C LEU A 61 -23.95 6.26 -2.08
N PRO A 62 -24.11 5.10 -1.43
CA PRO A 62 -25.37 4.77 -0.76
C PRO A 62 -25.66 5.84 0.30
N ALA A 63 -26.97 6.07 0.56
CA ALA A 63 -27.42 7.06 1.55
C ALA A 63 -26.86 6.77 2.95
N GLU A 64 -26.63 5.50 3.25
CA GLU A 64 -25.99 5.05 4.49
C GLU A 64 -24.87 4.07 4.15
N ILE A 65 -23.70 4.31 4.73
CA ILE A 65 -22.54 3.42 4.59
C ILE A 65 -22.58 2.44 5.75
N GLU A 66 -22.76 1.18 5.40
CA GLU A 66 -22.62 0.06 6.34
C GLU A 66 -21.14 -0.32 6.46
N TRP A 67 -20.64 -0.36 7.70
CA TRP A 67 -19.26 -0.69 7.99
C TRP A 67 -19.16 -1.55 9.23
N GLU A 68 -18.94 -2.83 9.05
CA GLU A 68 -18.79 -3.82 10.12
C GLU A 68 -17.37 -4.34 10.16
N VAL A 69 -16.75 -4.28 11.34
CA VAL A 69 -15.37 -4.72 11.57
C VAL A 69 -15.39 -5.91 12.52
N GLU A 70 -14.86 -7.04 12.09
CA GLU A 70 -14.65 -8.21 12.92
C GLU A 70 -13.23 -8.16 13.49
N ALA A 71 -13.12 -7.71 14.74
CA ALA A 71 -11.85 -7.63 15.43
C ALA A 71 -11.24 -9.02 15.64
N PRO A 72 -9.90 -9.19 15.54
CA PRO A 72 -9.25 -10.45 15.89
C PRO A 72 -9.49 -10.77 17.36
N LYS A 73 -9.55 -12.07 17.69
CA LYS A 73 -9.69 -12.50 19.09
C LYS A 73 -8.49 -12.04 19.89
N TYR A 74 -8.75 -11.49 21.07
CA TYR A 74 -7.71 -10.97 21.95
C TYR A 74 -6.61 -12.00 22.23
N ASP A 75 -6.97 -13.25 22.52
CA ASP A 75 -6.01 -14.31 22.82
C ASP A 75 -5.06 -14.64 21.65
N GLU A 76 -5.55 -14.51 20.40
CA GLU A 76 -4.73 -14.72 19.19
C GLU A 76 -3.76 -13.57 18.98
N TYR A 77 -4.24 -12.36 19.18
CA TYR A 77 -3.39 -11.16 19.14
C TYR A 77 -2.33 -11.19 20.25
N GLU A 78 -2.72 -11.49 21.50
CA GLU A 78 -1.82 -11.55 22.63
C GLU A 78 -0.70 -12.59 22.44
N ARG A 79 -1.02 -13.76 21.92
CA ARG A 79 0.00 -14.77 21.60
C ARG A 79 1.02 -14.24 20.59
N SER A 80 0.56 -13.62 19.50
CA SER A 80 1.42 -13.03 18.48
C SER A 80 2.26 -11.90 19.03
N PHE A 81 1.66 -11.03 19.84
CA PHE A 81 2.35 -9.94 20.52
C PHE A 81 3.46 -10.45 21.45
N ASN A 82 3.17 -11.48 22.26
CA ASN A 82 4.16 -12.05 23.19
C ASN A 82 5.34 -12.70 22.45
N ILE A 83 5.12 -13.32 21.28
CA ILE A 83 6.20 -13.84 20.44
C ILE A 83 7.14 -12.69 20.02
N VAL A 84 6.58 -11.60 19.48
CA VAL A 84 7.36 -10.44 19.06
C VAL A 84 8.09 -9.82 20.25
N LYS A 85 7.39 -9.56 21.36
CA LYS A 85 7.94 -8.99 22.58
C LYS A 85 9.13 -9.81 23.11
N ASN A 86 8.98 -11.13 23.19
CA ASN A 86 10.04 -12.00 23.70
C ASN A 86 11.28 -12.01 22.80
N ASN A 87 11.09 -11.96 21.47
CA ASN A 87 12.21 -11.86 20.51
C ASN A 87 12.91 -10.50 20.61
N MET A 88 12.18 -9.42 20.82
CA MET A 88 12.79 -8.11 21.06
C MET A 88 13.59 -8.08 22.37
N LEU A 89 13.04 -8.62 23.46
CA LEU A 89 13.74 -8.72 24.76
C LEU A 89 14.98 -9.61 24.68
N ALA A 90 14.97 -10.64 23.85
CA ALA A 90 16.12 -11.50 23.58
C ALA A 90 17.17 -10.87 22.66
N GLY A 91 16.95 -9.67 22.15
CA GLY A 91 17.86 -8.98 21.22
C GLY A 91 17.85 -9.52 19.79
N ASN A 92 16.85 -10.34 19.42
CA ASN A 92 16.74 -10.89 18.06
C ASN A 92 16.24 -9.84 17.03
N SER A 93 15.62 -8.78 17.51
CA SER A 93 15.22 -7.61 16.69
C SER A 93 15.12 -6.37 17.58
N TYR A 94 15.43 -5.20 17.02
CA TYR A 94 15.29 -3.93 17.72
C TYR A 94 13.97 -3.23 17.38
N LEU A 95 13.37 -3.57 16.23
CA LEU A 95 12.13 -2.98 15.75
C LEU A 95 11.31 -4.07 15.06
N ALA A 96 10.02 -4.12 15.37
CA ALA A 96 9.07 -5.00 14.71
C ALA A 96 7.74 -4.29 14.51
N ASN A 97 7.08 -4.58 13.39
CA ASN A 97 5.71 -4.17 13.12
C ASN A 97 4.83 -5.42 13.12
N LEU A 98 3.98 -5.55 14.14
CA LEU A 98 3.01 -6.64 14.22
C LEU A 98 1.72 -6.21 13.53
N THR A 99 1.47 -6.80 12.37
CA THR A 99 0.25 -6.57 11.60
C THR A 99 -0.74 -7.69 11.79
N CYS A 100 -2.01 -7.35 12.01
CA CYS A 100 -3.13 -8.29 12.09
C CYS A 100 -4.08 -8.05 10.93
N GLN A 101 -4.56 -9.13 10.33
CA GLN A 101 -5.65 -9.05 9.37
C GLN A 101 -6.96 -8.86 10.12
N VAL A 102 -7.75 -7.90 9.67
CA VAL A 102 -9.08 -7.60 10.21
C VAL A 102 -10.10 -7.78 9.08
N ALA A 103 -11.11 -8.58 9.32
CA ALA A 103 -12.20 -8.72 8.37
C ALA A 103 -13.12 -7.49 8.44
N VAL A 104 -13.45 -6.95 7.27
CA VAL A 104 -14.36 -5.81 7.13
C VAL A 104 -15.43 -6.16 6.12
N ARG A 105 -16.69 -5.90 6.49
CA ARG A 105 -17.83 -5.94 5.59
C ARG A 105 -18.34 -4.53 5.38
N CYS A 106 -18.56 -4.16 4.13
CA CYS A 106 -19.16 -2.87 3.79
C CYS A 106 -19.99 -3.00 2.51
N ASN A 107 -20.91 -2.07 2.32
CA ASN A 107 -21.76 -1.96 1.14
C ASN A 107 -21.13 -1.11 0.01
N LEU A 108 -19.83 -0.84 0.08
CA LEU A 108 -19.07 -0.13 -0.95
C LEU A 108 -18.27 -1.11 -1.80
N SER A 109 -18.16 -0.83 -3.09
CA SER A 109 -17.18 -1.48 -3.94
C SER A 109 -15.76 -0.98 -3.62
N ILE A 110 -14.72 -1.73 -4.00
CA ILE A 110 -13.34 -1.26 -3.82
C ILE A 110 -13.03 -0.05 -4.69
N GLU A 111 -13.75 0.11 -5.80
CA GLU A 111 -13.71 1.27 -6.68
C GLU A 111 -14.29 2.51 -5.99
N ASP A 112 -15.41 2.38 -5.29
CA ASP A 112 -15.99 3.46 -4.48
C ASP A 112 -15.02 3.87 -3.37
N ILE A 113 -14.47 2.88 -2.66
CA ILE A 113 -13.47 3.11 -1.63
C ILE A 113 -12.26 3.86 -2.20
N PHE A 114 -11.73 3.45 -3.37
CA PHE A 114 -10.63 4.15 -4.03
C PHE A 114 -10.98 5.60 -4.36
N ARG A 115 -12.15 5.83 -4.96
CA ARG A 115 -12.55 7.16 -5.45
C ARG A 115 -12.83 8.14 -4.33
N HIS A 116 -13.46 7.69 -3.26
CA HIS A 116 -13.90 8.55 -2.15
C HIS A 116 -12.86 8.69 -1.03
N SER A 117 -11.79 7.89 -1.03
CA SER A 117 -10.73 8.02 -0.04
C SER A 117 -9.85 9.25 -0.27
N LYS A 118 -9.31 9.80 0.82
CA LYS A 118 -8.44 10.98 0.83
C LYS A 118 -6.95 10.63 1.00
N GLY A 119 -6.56 9.40 0.73
CA GLY A 119 -5.15 8.99 0.80
C GLY A 119 -4.28 9.80 -0.17
N LYS A 120 -3.09 10.21 0.27
CA LYS A 120 -2.12 10.95 -0.55
C LYS A 120 -1.68 10.14 -1.77
N TYR A 121 -1.51 8.83 -1.58
CA TYR A 121 -1.22 7.87 -2.63
C TYR A 121 -2.25 6.77 -2.58
N LYS A 122 -2.80 6.42 -3.73
CA LYS A 122 -3.85 5.42 -3.86
C LYS A 122 -3.55 4.47 -5.02
N LEU A 123 -3.77 3.20 -4.78
CA LEU A 123 -3.67 2.17 -5.81
C LEU A 123 -4.85 1.21 -5.65
N LEU A 124 -5.54 0.93 -6.76
CA LEU A 124 -6.50 -0.15 -6.88
C LEU A 124 -6.03 -1.10 -7.95
N LEU A 125 -5.91 -2.37 -7.63
CA LEU A 125 -5.68 -3.44 -8.58
C LEU A 125 -6.91 -4.35 -8.60
N ASN A 126 -7.52 -4.49 -9.77
CA ASN A 126 -8.74 -5.24 -10.01
C ASN A 126 -8.53 -6.34 -11.06
N ASN A 127 -7.38 -6.98 -11.04
CA ASN A 127 -7.09 -8.06 -11.99
C ASN A 127 -6.52 -9.30 -11.30
N PRO A 128 -7.34 -10.35 -11.11
CA PRO A 128 -6.89 -11.60 -10.49
C PRO A 128 -5.93 -12.41 -11.38
N SER A 129 -5.84 -12.12 -12.68
CA SER A 129 -5.02 -12.88 -13.64
C SER A 129 -3.52 -12.86 -13.32
N TYR A 130 -3.04 -11.82 -12.62
CA TYR A 130 -1.64 -11.72 -12.18
C TYR A 130 -1.36 -12.47 -10.88
N GLY A 131 -2.37 -13.10 -10.28
CA GLY A 131 -2.23 -13.87 -9.05
C GLY A 131 -1.90 -13.07 -7.79
N ILE A 132 -1.86 -11.73 -7.87
CA ILE A 132 -1.64 -10.82 -6.74
C ILE A 132 -2.95 -10.61 -5.96
N GLY A 133 -4.08 -10.76 -6.64
CA GLY A 133 -5.40 -10.56 -6.07
C GLY A 133 -6.00 -9.19 -6.41
N ARG A 134 -7.17 -8.96 -5.85
CA ARG A 134 -7.94 -7.72 -5.99
C ARG A 134 -7.84 -6.94 -4.69
N PHE A 135 -7.39 -5.70 -4.73
CA PHE A 135 -7.23 -4.89 -3.53
C PHE A 135 -7.22 -3.39 -3.83
N VAL A 136 -7.44 -2.61 -2.80
CA VAL A 136 -7.18 -1.17 -2.78
C VAL A 136 -6.18 -0.87 -1.65
N CYS A 137 -5.22 0.02 -1.92
CA CYS A 137 -4.18 0.41 -0.97
C CYS A 137 -4.05 1.93 -0.93
N PHE A 138 -3.82 2.46 0.27
CA PHE A 138 -3.71 3.91 0.52
C PHE A 138 -2.45 4.25 1.28
N SER A 139 -1.99 5.49 1.12
CA SER A 139 -0.87 6.06 1.89
C SER A 139 0.38 5.20 1.84
N LEU A 140 0.73 4.75 0.63
CA LEU A 140 1.96 4.03 0.36
C LEU A 140 3.15 4.88 0.81
N GLU A 141 4.07 4.30 1.57
CA GLU A 141 5.30 4.98 1.96
C GLU A 141 6.24 5.10 0.76
N THR A 142 6.81 6.28 0.58
CA THR A 142 7.82 6.49 -0.46
C THR A 142 9.14 5.86 0.00
N PHE A 143 9.50 4.73 -0.58
CA PHE A 143 10.79 4.09 -0.30
C PHE A 143 11.96 4.93 -0.82
N VAL A 144 11.93 5.25 -2.11
CA VAL A 144 12.89 6.14 -2.75
C VAL A 144 12.21 6.93 -3.86
N GLN A 145 12.71 8.13 -4.10
CA GLN A 145 12.36 8.95 -5.26
C GLN A 145 13.64 9.33 -5.99
N ILE A 146 13.67 9.11 -7.30
CA ILE A 146 14.79 9.52 -8.16
C ILE A 146 14.29 10.64 -9.06
N ARG A 147 14.90 11.82 -8.95
CA ARG A 147 14.54 12.98 -9.76
C ARG A 147 15.77 13.87 -10.04
N GLY A 148 15.97 14.26 -11.30
CA GLY A 148 17.08 15.13 -11.69
C GLY A 148 18.45 14.53 -11.34
N GLY A 149 18.62 13.21 -11.48
CA GLY A 149 19.87 12.51 -11.16
C GLY A 149 20.18 12.40 -9.67
N ARG A 150 19.22 12.71 -8.79
CA ARG A 150 19.35 12.61 -7.32
C ARG A 150 18.38 11.58 -6.77
N ILE A 151 18.83 10.86 -5.74
CA ILE A 151 18.01 9.91 -4.97
C ILE A 151 17.57 10.61 -3.69
N TYR A 152 16.28 10.54 -3.39
CA TYR A 152 15.66 11.04 -2.17
C TYR A 152 15.09 9.86 -1.39
N SER A 153 15.28 9.86 -0.09
CA SER A 153 14.65 8.95 0.85
C SER A 153 13.94 9.77 1.92
N TYR A 154 12.78 9.32 2.35
CA TYR A 154 11.94 9.99 3.33
C TYR A 154 11.71 9.06 4.53
N PRO A 155 12.71 8.90 5.42
CA PRO A 155 12.55 8.05 6.58
C PRO A 155 11.47 8.65 7.50
N MET A 156 10.38 7.91 7.72
CA MET A 156 9.26 8.32 8.57
C MET A 156 9.30 7.60 9.92
N LYS A 157 10.45 7.54 10.57
CA LYS A 157 10.62 6.89 11.86
C LYS A 157 11.02 7.92 12.90
N GLY A 158 10.05 8.39 13.64
CA GLY A 158 10.20 9.08 14.90
C GLY A 158 9.08 8.62 15.80
N THR A 159 9.39 8.12 16.99
CA THR A 159 8.43 7.88 18.05
C THR A 159 8.74 8.85 19.17
N ILE A 160 7.78 9.65 19.55
CA ILE A 160 7.89 10.57 20.68
C ILE A 160 6.78 10.25 21.68
N ASP A 161 7.05 10.44 22.96
CA ASP A 161 6.02 10.33 23.99
C ASP A 161 5.01 11.48 23.80
N ALA A 162 3.77 11.14 23.51
CA ALA A 162 2.69 12.10 23.32
C ALA A 162 2.35 12.92 24.58
N ALA A 163 2.83 12.50 25.75
CA ALA A 163 2.66 13.24 27.00
C ALA A 163 3.66 14.40 27.17
N LEU A 164 4.67 14.50 26.29
CA LEU A 164 5.60 15.64 26.33
C LEU A 164 4.91 16.93 25.86
N PRO A 165 5.16 18.06 26.53
CA PRO A 165 4.47 19.33 26.22
C PRO A 165 4.73 19.87 24.80
N ASP A 166 5.81 19.45 24.17
CA ASP A 166 6.29 19.88 22.85
C ASP A 166 6.29 18.76 21.80
N ALA A 167 5.57 17.65 22.05
CA ALA A 167 5.53 16.49 21.19
C ALA A 167 5.17 16.83 19.73
N GLU A 168 4.21 17.74 19.51
CA GLU A 168 3.79 18.19 18.18
C GLU A 168 4.82 19.07 17.44
N GLN A 169 5.78 19.63 18.17
CA GLN A 169 6.82 20.50 17.57
C GLN A 169 8.10 19.75 17.21
N VAL A 170 8.26 18.54 17.76
CA VAL A 170 9.46 17.69 17.59
C VAL A 170 9.24 16.65 16.47
N LEU A 171 8.01 16.35 16.11
CA LEU A 171 7.62 15.49 14.98
C LEU A 171 7.48 16.31 13.70
#